data_52d56eaa807c878bd0fa60a15dfb0ac1
#
_entry.id   52d56eaa807c878bd0fa60a15dfb0ac1
#
_cell.length_a   1.000
_cell.length_b   1.000
_cell.length_c   1.000
_cell.angle_alpha   90.00
_cell.angle_beta   90.00
_cell.angle_gamma   90.00
#
_symmetry.space_group_name_H-M   'P 1'
#
loop_
_entity.id
_entity.type
_entity.pdbx_description
1 polymer ?
#
loop_
_entity_poly.entity_id
_entity_poly.type
_entity_poly.pdbx_seq_one_letter_code
_entity_poly.pdbx_strand_id
1 'polypeptide(L)'
;MAAIFSSSPKDMTKGRKRRLSEDEDMSDAPSINTTRSIVERHQQRRSMKTTSDIKRYKTGIQRRSANTALLATMDKDKLIDLIHSLLLAHPEVREDIVTYIPPPTIPSATAALSDLERRLADSFPYNRHGPRRDDYTFSRVREPLTGLIDTVAQYANHFTSTAVFPTICFSFLDLATHVAHRLPTWENEDHNQLKRELYHDLNDCWKKAIVTAASKMRERESYSPQTVSEWAKSLAQHNSYTEGLFTDAVHEFTKQLGFMIGLSVESVDPPRDAPLCHLPSLESDMARFAPQSPVVGYADVRR
;
A
#
# COMPACT_ATOMS: atom_id res chain seq x y z
N MET A 1 -1.29 -66.23 21.31
CA MET A 1 -2.73 -65.94 21.33
C MET A 1 -2.94 -64.74 20.42
N ALA A 2 -3.13 -64.91 19.16
CA ALA A 2 -4.36 -65.24 18.44
C ALA A 2 -5.47 -64.16 18.65
N ALA A 3 -5.75 -63.39 17.63
CA ALA A 3 -6.89 -63.35 16.69
C ALA A 3 -6.85 -61.98 16.01
N ILE A 4 -6.62 -61.77 14.68
CA ILE A 4 -7.41 -62.03 13.49
C ILE A 4 -8.86 -61.50 13.57
N PHE A 5 -9.15 -60.50 12.71
CA PHE A 5 -10.35 -60.24 11.93
C PHE A 5 -10.15 -58.93 11.14
N SER A 6 -9.86 -58.85 9.89
CA SER A 6 -10.51 -59.21 8.62
C SER A 6 -11.97 -58.78 8.49
N SER A 7 -12.19 -57.77 7.68
CA SER A 7 -13.17 -57.81 6.54
C SER A 7 -13.37 -56.43 5.90
N SER A 8 -13.02 -56.30 4.62
CA SER A 8 -13.77 -55.52 3.59
C SER A 8 -15.01 -56.33 3.21
N PRO A 9 -16.06 -55.77 2.60
CA PRO A 9 -15.99 -55.30 1.22
C PRO A 9 -16.99 -54.18 0.79
N LYS A 10 -16.67 -53.60 -0.37
CA LYS A 10 -17.52 -53.19 -1.50
C LYS A 10 -18.89 -52.52 -1.24
N ASP A 11 -19.10 -51.36 -1.85
CA ASP A 11 -20.13 -51.30 -2.87
C ASP A 11 -19.91 -50.18 -3.88
N MET A 12 -20.10 -50.60 -5.12
CA MET A 12 -20.17 -49.82 -6.34
C MET A 12 -21.55 -49.16 -6.43
N THR A 13 -21.62 -47.89 -6.77
CA THR A 13 -22.78 -47.37 -7.48
C THR A 13 -22.38 -46.56 -8.69
N LYS A 14 -22.72 -47.19 -9.78
CA LYS A 14 -22.76 -46.73 -11.14
C LYS A 14 -23.44 -45.41 -11.35
N GLY A 15 -22.86 -44.71 -12.25
CA GLY A 15 -23.22 -43.66 -13.13
C GLY A 15 -24.63 -43.21 -13.35
N ARG A 16 -24.74 -41.94 -13.67
CA ARG A 16 -25.80 -41.44 -14.54
C ARG A 16 -25.29 -40.32 -15.42
N LYS A 17 -24.98 -40.68 -16.66
CA LYS A 17 -24.94 -39.76 -17.79
C LYS A 17 -26.33 -39.12 -17.92
N ARG A 18 -26.41 -37.81 -17.90
CA ARG A 18 -27.57 -37.08 -18.44
C ARG A 18 -27.20 -36.53 -19.79
N ARG A 19 -27.99 -37.01 -20.76
CA ARG A 19 -28.01 -36.58 -22.15
C ARG A 19 -28.53 -35.14 -22.24
N LEU A 20 -27.89 -34.41 -23.12
CA LEU A 20 -28.37 -33.21 -23.79
C LEU A 20 -29.69 -33.55 -24.50
N SER A 21 -30.70 -32.74 -24.34
CA SER A 21 -31.82 -32.67 -25.26
C SER A 21 -31.79 -31.31 -25.94
N GLU A 22 -31.60 -31.41 -27.24
CA GLU A 22 -31.98 -30.41 -28.21
C GLU A 22 -33.49 -30.27 -28.16
N ASP A 23 -34.01 -29.08 -28.15
CA ASP A 23 -35.32 -28.78 -28.73
C ASP A 23 -35.27 -27.35 -29.28
N GLU A 24 -35.54 -27.38 -30.57
CA GLU A 24 -35.94 -26.31 -31.45
C GLU A 24 -37.19 -25.57 -30.89
N ASP A 25 -37.34 -24.31 -31.12
CA ASP A 25 -38.57 -23.87 -31.78
C ASP A 25 -38.44 -22.50 -32.42
N MET A 26 -39.04 -22.49 -33.58
CA MET A 26 -39.31 -21.49 -34.58
C MET A 26 -40.38 -20.47 -34.17
N SER A 27 -40.41 -19.44 -34.97
CA SER A 27 -41.50 -18.50 -35.34
C SER A 27 -41.39 -17.15 -34.68
N ASP A 28 -41.62 -16.02 -35.29
CA ASP A 28 -42.30 -15.64 -36.50
C ASP A 28 -41.87 -14.22 -36.90
N ALA A 29 -41.82 -13.98 -38.19
CA ALA A 29 -41.79 -12.63 -38.76
C ALA A 29 -43.25 -12.12 -38.92
N PRO A 30 -43.46 -10.81 -39.04
CA PRO A 30 -44.17 -10.34 -40.19
C PRO A 30 -43.49 -9.22 -40.95
N SER A 31 -43.56 -9.38 -42.26
CA SER A 31 -43.32 -8.38 -43.28
C SER A 31 -44.41 -7.33 -43.32
N ILE A 32 -44.11 -6.07 -43.66
CA ILE A 32 -44.96 -5.18 -44.46
C ILE A 32 -44.14 -4.21 -45.29
N ASN A 33 -44.18 -4.43 -46.54
CA ASN A 33 -44.30 -3.63 -47.75
C ASN A 33 -44.00 -2.08 -47.76
N THR A 34 -43.25 -1.72 -48.79
CA THR A 34 -43.61 -0.86 -49.95
C THR A 34 -43.23 0.61 -49.80
N THR A 35 -42.31 1.12 -50.59
CA THR A 35 -42.54 1.78 -51.88
C THR A 35 -41.24 2.31 -52.51
N ARG A 36 -41.24 2.19 -53.83
CA ARG A 36 -40.36 2.67 -54.88
C ARG A 36 -39.87 4.11 -54.77
N SER A 37 -38.60 4.38 -55.16
CA SER A 37 -38.21 5.23 -56.30
C SER A 37 -36.68 5.03 -56.53
N ILE A 38 -36.31 4.60 -57.63
CA ILE A 38 -35.76 5.02 -58.90
C ILE A 38 -34.52 5.93 -58.75
N VAL A 39 -33.39 5.36 -59.29
CA VAL A 39 -32.25 5.95 -59.97
C VAL A 39 -31.27 6.80 -59.16
N GLU A 40 -30.10 6.19 -58.91
CA GLU A 40 -28.88 6.78 -59.44
C GLU A 40 -27.72 5.76 -59.41
N ARG A 41 -27.19 5.56 -60.57
CA ARG A 41 -26.12 4.61 -60.90
C ARG A 41 -24.76 5.28 -60.58
N HIS A 42 -24.17 4.98 -59.42
CA HIS A 42 -22.78 5.29 -59.19
C HIS A 42 -21.97 3.99 -59.12
N GLN A 43 -21.13 3.82 -60.06
CA GLN A 43 -20.10 2.77 -60.15
C GLN A 43 -19.14 2.94 -58.93
N GLN A 44 -19.37 2.19 -57.91
CA GLN A 44 -18.37 2.01 -56.83
C GLN A 44 -17.47 0.86 -57.28
N ARG A 45 -16.27 1.22 -57.75
CA ARG A 45 -15.16 0.29 -57.94
C ARG A 45 -14.92 -0.44 -56.64
N ARG A 46 -15.35 -1.71 -56.56
CA ARG A 46 -14.93 -2.64 -55.52
C ARG A 46 -13.42 -2.85 -55.67
N SER A 47 -12.62 -2.19 -54.80
CA SER A 47 -11.25 -2.52 -54.56
C SER A 47 -11.19 -3.96 -54.04
N MET A 48 -10.75 -4.89 -54.92
CA MET A 48 -10.42 -6.24 -54.48
C MET A 48 -9.23 -6.15 -53.54
N LYS A 49 -9.50 -6.26 -52.24
CA LYS A 49 -8.42 -6.52 -51.27
C LYS A 49 -7.79 -7.86 -51.65
N THR A 50 -6.52 -7.80 -52.01
CA THR A 50 -5.75 -8.93 -52.44
C THR A 50 -5.70 -9.99 -51.34
N THR A 51 -5.86 -11.28 -51.74
CA THR A 51 -5.83 -12.44 -50.84
C THR A 51 -4.58 -12.57 -49.98
N SER A 52 -3.52 -11.80 -50.31
CA SER A 52 -2.30 -11.71 -49.52
C SER A 52 -2.46 -10.92 -48.19
N ASP A 53 -3.32 -9.89 -48.17
CA ASP A 53 -3.55 -9.10 -46.94
C ASP A 53 -4.38 -9.87 -45.90
N ILE A 54 -5.33 -10.69 -46.35
CA ILE A 54 -6.12 -11.54 -45.48
C ILE A 54 -5.27 -12.66 -44.84
N LYS A 55 -4.30 -13.21 -45.60
CA LYS A 55 -3.38 -14.21 -45.06
C LYS A 55 -2.40 -13.65 -44.06
N ARG A 56 -1.92 -12.41 -44.26
CA ARG A 56 -1.05 -11.72 -43.31
C ARG A 56 -1.77 -11.36 -42.02
N TYR A 57 -3.02 -10.96 -42.09
CA TYR A 57 -3.82 -10.65 -40.92
C TYR A 57 -4.13 -11.90 -40.08
N LYS A 58 -4.50 -13.03 -40.71
CA LYS A 58 -4.71 -14.31 -40.02
C LYS A 58 -3.44 -14.84 -39.37
N THR A 59 -2.27 -14.74 -39.99
CA THR A 59 -1.00 -15.19 -39.40
C THR A 59 -0.58 -14.31 -38.21
N GLY A 60 -0.86 -13.01 -38.25
CA GLY A 60 -0.57 -12.10 -37.13
C GLY A 60 -1.42 -12.39 -35.88
N ILE A 61 -2.72 -12.61 -36.06
CA ILE A 61 -3.65 -12.98 -34.97
C ILE A 61 -3.30 -14.36 -34.41
N GLN A 62 -2.99 -15.32 -35.28
CA GLN A 62 -2.65 -16.68 -34.88
C GLN A 62 -1.32 -16.74 -34.10
N ARG A 63 -0.31 -15.95 -34.50
CA ARG A 63 0.96 -15.85 -33.75
C ARG A 63 0.78 -15.16 -32.41
N ARG A 64 -0.02 -14.10 -32.31
CA ARG A 64 -0.34 -13.45 -31.03
C ARG A 64 -1.05 -14.39 -30.06
N SER A 65 -2.01 -15.19 -30.57
CA SER A 65 -2.72 -16.20 -29.77
C SER A 65 -1.79 -17.30 -29.25
N ALA A 66 -0.87 -17.80 -30.11
CA ALA A 66 0.08 -18.84 -29.72
C ALA A 66 1.06 -18.33 -28.63
N ASN A 67 1.59 -17.12 -28.79
CA ASN A 67 2.50 -16.54 -27.79
C ASN A 67 1.79 -16.27 -26.46
N THR A 68 0.55 -15.79 -26.50
CA THR A 68 -0.26 -15.59 -25.28
C THR A 68 -0.52 -16.89 -24.56
N ALA A 69 -0.82 -17.97 -25.29
CA ALA A 69 -1.02 -19.29 -24.71
C ALA A 69 0.25 -19.84 -24.07
N LEU A 70 1.42 -19.65 -24.71
CA LEU A 70 2.70 -20.05 -24.15
C LEU A 70 3.06 -19.24 -22.88
N LEU A 71 2.86 -17.93 -22.89
CA LEU A 71 3.09 -17.09 -21.71
C LEU A 71 2.15 -17.45 -20.56
N ALA A 72 0.90 -17.81 -20.84
CA ALA A 72 -0.08 -18.21 -19.83
C ALA A 72 0.26 -19.55 -19.13
N THR A 73 1.12 -20.38 -19.74
CA THR A 73 1.59 -21.65 -19.14
C THR A 73 2.86 -21.49 -18.32
N MET A 74 3.49 -20.30 -18.32
CA MET A 74 4.71 -20.06 -17.56
C MET A 74 4.39 -19.70 -16.11
N ASP A 75 5.23 -20.18 -15.19
CA ASP A 75 5.19 -19.76 -13.80
C ASP A 75 5.57 -18.28 -13.68
N LYS A 76 5.09 -17.63 -12.61
CA LYS A 76 5.34 -16.21 -12.34
C LYS A 76 6.83 -15.87 -12.36
N ASP A 77 7.66 -16.71 -11.73
CA ASP A 77 9.09 -16.48 -11.62
C ASP A 77 9.76 -16.52 -13.00
N LYS A 78 9.39 -17.49 -13.83
CA LYS A 78 9.88 -17.58 -15.23
C LYS A 78 9.45 -16.41 -16.09
N LEU A 79 8.23 -15.86 -15.86
CA LEU A 79 7.78 -14.65 -16.56
C LEU A 79 8.60 -13.43 -16.13
N ILE A 80 8.94 -13.31 -14.85
CA ILE A 80 9.80 -12.25 -14.34
C ILE A 80 11.20 -12.36 -14.95
N ASP A 81 11.79 -13.55 -14.98
CA ASP A 81 13.10 -13.81 -15.58
C ASP A 81 13.11 -13.48 -17.09
N LEU A 82 12.03 -13.84 -17.78
CA LEU A 82 11.87 -13.52 -19.20
C LEU A 82 11.83 -12.01 -19.44
N ILE A 83 11.04 -11.28 -18.65
CA ILE A 83 10.93 -9.82 -18.75
C ILE A 83 12.27 -9.19 -18.40
N HIS A 84 12.96 -9.66 -17.36
CA HIS A 84 14.26 -9.16 -16.97
C HIS A 84 15.32 -9.39 -18.06
N SER A 85 15.36 -10.57 -18.66
CA SER A 85 16.24 -10.90 -19.79
C SER A 85 15.94 -10.02 -21.01
N LEU A 86 14.66 -9.75 -21.28
CA LEU A 86 14.24 -8.86 -22.37
C LEU A 86 14.68 -7.41 -22.13
N LEU A 87 14.56 -6.91 -20.90
CA LEU A 87 15.02 -5.57 -20.51
C LEU A 87 16.53 -5.42 -20.55
N LEU A 88 17.30 -6.49 -20.31
CA LEU A 88 18.74 -6.52 -20.47
C LEU A 88 19.16 -6.51 -21.95
N ALA A 89 18.44 -7.25 -22.78
CA ALA A 89 18.70 -7.32 -24.21
C ALA A 89 18.27 -6.04 -24.97
N HIS A 90 17.24 -5.35 -24.47
CA HIS A 90 16.62 -4.18 -25.09
C HIS A 90 16.41 -3.06 -24.07
N PRO A 91 17.47 -2.34 -23.65
CA PRO A 91 17.37 -1.26 -22.67
C PRO A 91 16.49 -0.11 -23.13
N GLU A 92 16.33 0.11 -24.42
CA GLU A 92 15.46 1.11 -25.03
C GLU A 92 13.96 0.89 -24.74
N VAL A 93 13.57 -0.37 -24.47
CA VAL A 93 12.17 -0.72 -24.17
C VAL A 93 11.84 -0.54 -22.68
N ARG A 94 12.85 -0.27 -21.84
CA ARG A 94 12.67 -0.16 -20.38
C ARG A 94 11.67 0.92 -20.00
N GLU A 95 11.80 2.11 -20.56
CA GLU A 95 10.91 3.24 -20.24
C GLU A 95 9.47 2.94 -20.66
N ASP A 96 9.29 2.34 -21.84
CA ASP A 96 7.96 1.94 -22.32
C ASP A 96 7.32 0.91 -21.39
N ILE A 97 8.05 -0.12 -20.99
CA ILE A 97 7.54 -1.17 -20.08
C ILE A 97 7.15 -0.59 -18.73
N VAL A 98 7.98 0.30 -18.15
CA VAL A 98 7.66 0.95 -16.86
C VAL A 98 6.35 1.72 -16.93
N THR A 99 6.02 2.36 -18.06
CA THR A 99 4.73 3.06 -18.22
C THR A 99 3.52 2.14 -18.27
N TYR A 100 3.70 0.88 -18.69
CA TYR A 100 2.62 -0.13 -18.73
C TYR A 100 2.44 -0.89 -17.42
N ILE A 101 3.42 -0.86 -16.52
CA ILE A 101 3.31 -1.50 -15.21
C ILE A 101 2.40 -0.63 -14.33
N PRO A 102 1.23 -1.13 -13.90
CA PRO A 102 0.39 -0.35 -13.00
C PRO A 102 1.12 -0.10 -11.68
N PRO A 103 1.01 1.12 -11.12
CA PRO A 103 1.64 1.41 -9.84
C PRO A 103 1.11 0.46 -8.75
N PRO A 104 1.96 0.06 -7.79
CA PRO A 104 1.51 -0.80 -6.69
C PRO A 104 0.42 -0.10 -5.87
N THR A 105 -0.56 -0.88 -5.43
CA THR A 105 -1.63 -0.44 -4.54
C THR A 105 -1.40 -0.96 -3.12
N ILE A 106 -2.01 -0.34 -2.11
CA ILE A 106 -1.91 -0.85 -0.72
C ILE A 106 -2.30 -2.34 -0.63
N PRO A 107 -3.43 -2.80 -1.20
CA PRO A 107 -3.77 -4.22 -1.15
C PRO A 107 -2.74 -5.13 -1.82
N SER A 108 -2.17 -4.72 -2.98
CA SER A 108 -1.15 -5.53 -3.66
C SER A 108 0.16 -5.59 -2.88
N ALA A 109 0.58 -4.47 -2.29
CA ALA A 109 1.76 -4.41 -1.42
C ALA A 109 1.55 -5.26 -0.15
N THR A 110 0.37 -5.16 0.50
CA THR A 110 0.03 -5.97 1.67
C THR A 110 0.09 -7.46 1.36
N ALA A 111 -0.47 -7.89 0.23
CA ALA A 111 -0.45 -9.29 -0.18
C ALA A 111 0.99 -9.78 -0.42
N ALA A 112 1.81 -8.98 -1.12
CA ALA A 112 3.21 -9.31 -1.39
C ALA A 112 4.04 -9.42 -0.10
N LEU A 113 3.88 -8.46 0.83
CA LEU A 113 4.59 -8.47 2.11
C LEU A 113 4.14 -9.65 2.99
N SER A 114 2.84 -9.96 3.03
CA SER A 114 2.31 -11.11 3.77
C SER A 114 2.84 -12.45 3.23
N ASP A 115 2.99 -12.57 1.91
CA ASP A 115 3.60 -13.76 1.29
C ASP A 115 5.08 -13.89 1.66
N LEU A 116 5.83 -12.80 1.72
CA LEU A 116 7.23 -12.79 2.14
C LEU A 116 7.37 -13.08 3.64
N GLU A 117 6.50 -12.53 4.51
CA GLU A 117 6.46 -12.86 5.92
C GLU A 117 6.20 -14.36 6.14
N ARG A 118 5.30 -14.96 5.36
CA ARG A 118 5.03 -16.40 5.41
C ARG A 118 6.26 -17.20 4.96
N ARG A 119 6.90 -16.82 3.84
CA ARG A 119 8.16 -17.48 3.39
C ARG A 119 9.25 -17.38 4.44
N LEU A 120 9.38 -16.23 5.11
CA LEU A 120 10.31 -16.07 6.23
C LEU A 120 9.96 -17.02 7.38
N ALA A 121 8.69 -17.09 7.78
CA ALA A 121 8.23 -17.99 8.83
C ALA A 121 8.48 -19.47 8.49
N ASP A 122 8.22 -19.87 7.24
CA ASP A 122 8.43 -21.24 6.74
C ASP A 122 9.92 -21.61 6.65
N SER A 123 10.82 -20.63 6.57
CA SER A 123 12.28 -20.85 6.51
C SER A 123 12.92 -21.23 7.85
N PHE A 124 12.22 -20.95 8.97
CA PHE A 124 12.74 -21.31 10.29
C PHE A 124 12.83 -22.82 10.46
N PRO A 125 13.95 -23.34 11.01
CA PRO A 125 14.08 -24.76 11.29
C PRO A 125 13.05 -25.20 12.35
N TYR A 126 12.46 -26.38 12.12
CA TYR A 126 11.54 -26.95 13.10
C TYR A 126 12.24 -27.21 14.44
N ASN A 127 11.67 -26.69 15.50
CA ASN A 127 12.13 -26.92 16.85
C ASN A 127 10.92 -27.08 17.80
N ARG A 128 10.96 -28.09 18.68
CA ARG A 128 9.87 -28.37 19.66
C ARG A 128 9.62 -27.20 20.63
N HIS A 129 10.63 -26.37 20.88
CA HIS A 129 10.57 -25.23 21.80
C HIS A 129 10.35 -23.88 21.10
N GLY A 130 9.96 -23.90 19.82
CA GLY A 130 9.79 -22.71 19.00
C GLY A 130 11.06 -22.30 18.24
N PRO A 131 10.98 -21.31 17.36
CA PRO A 131 12.11 -20.88 16.54
C PRO A 131 13.20 -20.26 17.43
N ARG A 132 14.41 -20.79 17.32
CA ARG A 132 15.59 -20.22 17.99
C ARG A 132 16.01 -18.91 17.33
N ARG A 133 16.80 -18.12 18.05
CA ARG A 133 17.34 -16.83 17.61
C ARG A 133 18.87 -16.81 17.57
N ASP A 134 19.47 -18.00 17.43
CA ASP A 134 20.90 -18.23 17.35
C ASP A 134 21.48 -17.96 15.94
N ASP A 135 22.80 -17.95 15.84
CA ASP A 135 23.53 -17.69 14.59
C ASP A 135 23.23 -18.73 13.50
N TYR A 136 23.00 -20.00 13.89
CA TYR A 136 22.63 -21.04 12.93
C TYR A 136 21.27 -20.75 12.29
N THR A 137 20.28 -20.40 13.09
CA THR A 137 18.96 -20.07 12.59
C THR A 137 19.01 -18.81 11.71
N PHE A 138 19.76 -17.79 12.14
CA PHE A 138 19.97 -16.58 11.34
C PHE A 138 20.55 -16.89 9.96
N SER A 139 21.60 -17.71 9.89
CA SER A 139 22.22 -18.05 8.61
C SER A 139 21.26 -18.71 7.62
N ARG A 140 20.27 -19.48 8.11
CA ARG A 140 19.25 -20.13 7.29
C ARG A 140 18.17 -19.17 6.81
N VAL A 141 17.76 -18.24 7.66
CA VAL A 141 16.65 -17.32 7.34
C VAL A 141 17.11 -15.98 6.76
N ARG A 142 18.42 -15.76 6.68
CA ARG A 142 19.01 -14.49 6.23
C ARG A 142 18.50 -14.07 4.86
N GLU A 143 18.46 -14.98 3.89
CA GLU A 143 18.02 -14.66 2.52
C GLU A 143 16.56 -14.22 2.47
N PRO A 144 15.56 -14.98 2.98
CA PRO A 144 14.18 -14.50 3.00
C PRO A 144 13.97 -13.27 3.89
N LEU A 145 14.77 -13.10 4.96
CA LEU A 145 14.73 -11.90 5.80
C LEU A 145 15.19 -10.65 5.02
N THR A 146 16.33 -10.75 4.34
CA THR A 146 16.86 -9.65 3.49
C THR A 146 15.87 -9.34 2.36
N GLY A 147 15.32 -10.36 1.68
CA GLY A 147 14.33 -10.17 0.63
C GLY A 147 13.06 -9.46 1.10
N LEU A 148 12.60 -9.74 2.32
CA LEU A 148 11.46 -9.02 2.93
C LEU A 148 11.83 -7.55 3.21
N ILE A 149 12.99 -7.30 3.83
CA ILE A 149 13.49 -5.95 4.16
C ILE A 149 13.64 -5.10 2.89
N ASP A 150 14.30 -5.64 1.87
CA ASP A 150 14.51 -4.96 0.58
C ASP A 150 13.17 -4.62 -0.09
N THR A 151 12.21 -5.52 -0.02
CA THR A 151 10.88 -5.30 -0.60
C THR A 151 10.13 -4.20 0.16
N VAL A 152 10.19 -4.18 1.50
CA VAL A 152 9.61 -3.09 2.32
C VAL A 152 10.24 -1.76 1.94
N ALA A 153 11.57 -1.68 1.82
CA ALA A 153 12.29 -0.47 1.45
C ALA A 153 11.93 0.01 0.03
N GLN A 154 11.82 -0.89 -0.93
CA GLN A 154 11.41 -0.57 -2.31
C GLN A 154 10.00 0.01 -2.35
N TYR A 155 9.03 -0.61 -1.67
CA TYR A 155 7.67 -0.07 -1.57
C TYR A 155 7.63 1.26 -0.81
N ALA A 156 8.40 1.41 0.28
CA ALA A 156 8.48 2.66 1.03
C ALA A 156 8.97 3.80 0.12
N ASN A 157 10.01 3.58 -0.67
CA ASN A 157 10.51 4.55 -1.64
C ASN A 157 9.46 4.89 -2.72
N HIS A 158 8.71 3.90 -3.21
CA HIS A 158 7.65 4.13 -4.18
C HIS A 158 6.52 4.99 -3.59
N PHE A 159 5.97 4.59 -2.42
CA PHE A 159 4.83 5.26 -1.81
C PHE A 159 5.17 6.64 -1.23
N THR A 160 6.44 6.93 -0.93
CA THR A 160 6.92 8.26 -0.52
C THR A 160 7.32 9.16 -1.68
N SER A 161 7.11 8.71 -2.93
CA SER A 161 7.32 9.57 -4.10
C SER A 161 6.30 10.71 -4.13
N THR A 162 6.69 11.83 -4.73
CA THR A 162 5.82 13.02 -4.84
C THR A 162 4.55 12.81 -5.66
N ALA A 163 4.53 11.76 -6.50
CA ALA A 163 3.38 11.40 -7.32
C ALA A 163 2.25 10.72 -6.51
N VAL A 164 2.55 10.16 -5.35
CA VAL A 164 1.57 9.46 -4.51
C VAL A 164 0.89 10.43 -3.56
N PHE A 165 -0.42 10.24 -3.37
CA PHE A 165 -1.19 11.09 -2.46
C PHE A 165 -0.82 10.79 -0.99
N PRO A 166 -0.63 11.80 -0.13
CA PRO A 166 -0.14 11.62 1.24
C PRO A 166 -0.93 10.62 2.08
N THR A 167 -2.25 10.57 1.96
CA THR A 167 -3.07 9.60 2.70
C THR A 167 -2.68 8.14 2.39
N ILE A 168 -2.40 7.85 1.11
CA ILE A 168 -1.95 6.53 0.67
C ILE A 168 -0.54 6.25 1.21
N CYS A 169 0.32 7.27 1.17
CA CYS A 169 1.68 7.20 1.69
C CYS A 169 1.69 6.84 3.19
N PHE A 170 0.95 7.58 4.02
CA PHE A 170 0.88 7.32 5.47
C PHE A 170 0.26 5.95 5.77
N SER A 171 -0.78 5.54 5.03
CA SER A 171 -1.36 4.20 5.18
C SER A 171 -0.36 3.08 4.87
N PHE A 172 0.51 3.28 3.87
CA PHE A 172 1.57 2.32 3.57
C PHE A 172 2.67 2.33 4.63
N LEU A 173 3.11 3.51 5.08
CA LEU A 173 4.16 3.62 6.10
C LEU A 173 3.75 2.99 7.44
N ASP A 174 2.47 3.15 7.83
CA ASP A 174 1.90 2.44 8.98
C ASP A 174 2.02 0.92 8.81
N LEU A 175 1.57 0.38 7.67
CA LEU A 175 1.70 -1.04 7.34
C LEU A 175 3.16 -1.51 7.37
N ALA A 176 4.06 -0.78 6.70
CA ALA A 176 5.48 -1.12 6.61
C ALA A 176 6.17 -1.13 7.97
N THR A 177 5.83 -0.16 8.84
CA THR A 177 6.37 -0.10 10.18
C THR A 177 5.85 -1.26 11.04
N HIS A 178 4.58 -1.64 10.88
CA HIS A 178 4.06 -2.86 11.52
C HIS A 178 4.76 -4.14 11.04
N VAL A 179 5.12 -4.25 9.77
CA VAL A 179 5.95 -5.37 9.27
C VAL A 179 7.31 -5.37 9.96
N ALA A 180 7.97 -4.20 10.07
CA ALA A 180 9.27 -4.08 10.76
C ALA A 180 9.18 -4.49 12.25
N HIS A 181 8.08 -4.18 12.93
CA HIS A 181 7.87 -4.62 14.33
C HIS A 181 7.81 -6.15 14.46
N ARG A 182 7.21 -6.84 13.48
CA ARG A 182 7.09 -8.30 13.49
C ARG A 182 8.38 -9.04 13.11
N LEU A 183 9.41 -8.33 12.59
CA LEU A 183 10.70 -8.95 12.30
C LEU A 183 11.34 -9.53 13.55
N PRO A 184 12.01 -10.69 13.44
CA PRO A 184 12.68 -11.33 14.55
C PRO A 184 13.78 -10.45 15.16
N THR A 185 13.97 -10.55 16.46
CA THR A 185 15.14 -10.02 17.17
C THR A 185 16.07 -11.19 17.51
N TRP A 186 17.35 -11.03 17.28
CA TRP A 186 18.37 -12.07 17.39
C TRP A 186 19.16 -11.92 18.67
N GLU A 187 19.73 -13.03 19.18
CA GLU A 187 20.59 -13.05 20.34
C GLU A 187 21.89 -12.29 20.08
N ASN A 188 22.43 -12.44 18.88
CA ASN A 188 23.59 -11.70 18.43
C ASN A 188 23.15 -10.31 17.88
N GLU A 189 23.68 -9.24 18.49
CA GLU A 189 23.34 -7.86 18.13
C GLU A 189 23.74 -7.49 16.69
N ASP A 190 24.77 -8.10 16.13
CA ASP A 190 25.17 -7.86 14.74
C ASP A 190 24.07 -8.27 13.75
N HIS A 191 23.30 -9.30 14.09
CA HIS A 191 22.17 -9.77 13.26
C HIS A 191 20.95 -8.86 13.32
N ASN A 192 20.85 -7.99 14.34
CA ASN A 192 19.80 -6.98 14.46
C ASN A 192 20.08 -5.73 13.63
N GLN A 193 21.28 -5.60 13.05
CA GLN A 193 21.67 -4.46 12.23
C GLN A 193 20.69 -4.20 11.09
N LEU A 194 20.30 -5.23 10.35
CA LEU A 194 19.35 -5.12 9.23
C LEU A 194 17.99 -4.53 9.68
N LYS A 195 17.51 -4.94 10.85
CA LYS A 195 16.27 -4.41 11.42
C LYS A 195 16.41 -2.96 11.86
N ARG A 196 17.56 -2.58 12.43
CA ARG A 196 17.85 -1.19 12.82
C ARG A 196 17.95 -0.27 11.61
N GLU A 197 18.62 -0.72 10.55
CA GLU A 197 18.72 0.01 9.28
C GLU A 197 17.34 0.25 8.67
N LEU A 198 16.49 -0.80 8.63
CA LEU A 198 15.11 -0.66 8.15
C LEU A 198 14.31 0.38 8.96
N TYR A 199 14.44 0.40 10.30
CA TYR A 199 13.77 1.43 11.11
C TYR A 199 14.28 2.83 10.80
N HIS A 200 15.57 2.98 10.55
CA HIS A 200 16.15 4.26 10.17
C HIS A 200 15.60 4.73 8.82
N ASP A 201 15.57 3.85 7.83
CA ASP A 201 15.02 4.14 6.50
C ASP A 201 13.53 4.49 6.57
N LEU A 202 12.75 3.77 7.39
CA LEU A 202 11.34 4.08 7.60
C LEU A 202 11.15 5.42 8.30
N ASN A 203 11.99 5.78 9.28
CA ASN A 203 11.94 7.10 9.92
C ASN A 203 12.18 8.22 8.91
N ASP A 204 13.14 8.05 7.99
CA ASP A 204 13.40 9.00 6.93
C ASP A 204 12.22 9.08 5.93
N CYS A 205 11.62 7.94 5.62
CA CYS A 205 10.40 7.90 4.80
C CYS A 205 9.22 8.63 5.47
N TRP A 206 9.02 8.46 6.78
CA TRP A 206 8.02 9.20 7.55
C TRP A 206 8.28 10.71 7.50
N LYS A 207 9.51 11.17 7.73
CA LYS A 207 9.88 12.60 7.62
C LYS A 207 9.59 13.15 6.23
N LYS A 208 9.97 12.41 5.19
CA LYS A 208 9.71 12.79 3.79
C LYS A 208 8.21 12.91 3.49
N ALA A 209 7.41 11.95 3.97
CA ALA A 209 5.95 11.98 3.81
C ALA A 209 5.31 13.19 4.49
N ILE A 210 5.76 13.53 5.70
CA ILE A 210 5.30 14.68 6.48
C ILE A 210 5.58 15.99 5.73
N VAL A 211 6.81 16.16 5.24
CA VAL A 211 7.21 17.35 4.46
C VAL A 211 6.40 17.46 3.17
N THR A 212 6.19 16.34 2.49
CA THR A 212 5.38 16.28 1.25
C THR A 212 3.92 16.66 1.54
N ALA A 213 3.32 16.14 2.61
CA ALA A 213 1.96 16.47 3.01
C ALA A 213 1.81 17.96 3.35
N ALA A 214 2.78 18.51 4.09
CA ALA A 214 2.81 19.95 4.42
C ALA A 214 2.98 20.83 3.16
N SER A 215 3.77 20.41 2.18
CA SER A 215 3.93 21.12 0.90
C SER A 215 2.61 21.13 0.12
N LYS A 216 1.97 19.98 -0.05
CA LYS A 216 0.70 19.85 -0.74
C LYS A 216 -0.42 20.66 -0.07
N MET A 217 -0.41 20.75 1.26
CA MET A 217 -1.34 21.60 1.98
C MET A 217 -1.13 23.10 1.67
N ARG A 218 0.10 23.55 1.47
CA ARG A 218 0.40 24.91 0.99
C ARG A 218 -0.08 25.14 -0.44
N GLU A 219 -0.16 24.10 -1.26
CA GLU A 219 -0.67 24.09 -2.64
C GLU A 219 -2.20 24.03 -2.70
N ARG A 220 -2.91 24.20 -1.57
CA ARG A 220 -4.38 24.18 -1.37
C ARG A 220 -5.02 22.79 -1.27
N GLU A 221 -4.26 21.72 -1.14
CA GLU A 221 -4.83 20.46 -0.70
C GLU A 221 -5.20 20.58 0.80
N SER A 222 -6.38 20.13 1.17
CA SER A 222 -6.82 20.18 2.57
C SER A 222 -7.00 18.76 3.10
N TYR A 223 -6.52 18.53 4.31
CA TYR A 223 -6.75 17.29 5.05
C TYR A 223 -7.72 17.56 6.20
N SER A 224 -8.57 16.58 6.53
CA SER A 224 -9.40 16.74 7.72
C SER A 224 -8.55 16.66 8.99
N PRO A 225 -8.87 17.43 10.05
CA PRO A 225 -8.16 17.31 11.34
C PRO A 225 -8.19 15.87 11.88
N GLN A 226 -9.26 15.14 11.60
CA GLN A 226 -9.38 13.72 11.96
C GLN A 226 -8.30 12.88 11.29
N THR A 227 -8.11 13.02 9.99
CA THR A 227 -7.09 12.29 9.23
C THR A 227 -5.68 12.59 9.75
N VAL A 228 -5.39 13.87 10.01
CA VAL A 228 -4.09 14.29 10.57
C VAL A 228 -3.90 13.72 11.99
N SER A 229 -4.96 13.68 12.79
CA SER A 229 -4.93 13.06 14.13
C SER A 229 -4.67 11.55 14.06
N GLU A 230 -5.21 10.85 13.07
CA GLU A 230 -4.94 9.42 12.85
C GLU A 230 -3.48 9.17 12.49
N TRP A 231 -2.89 9.98 11.60
CA TRP A 231 -1.46 9.90 11.27
C TRP A 231 -0.58 10.16 12.49
N ALA A 232 -0.92 11.19 13.30
CA ALA A 232 -0.19 11.50 14.53
C ALA A 232 -0.22 10.34 15.54
N LYS A 233 -1.39 9.72 15.73
CA LYS A 233 -1.57 8.58 16.63
C LYS A 233 -0.77 7.37 16.17
N SER A 234 -0.83 7.04 14.89
CA SER A 234 -0.07 5.92 14.32
C SER A 234 1.43 6.14 14.53
N LEU A 235 1.97 7.31 14.16
CA LEU A 235 3.38 7.62 14.34
C LEU A 235 3.81 7.62 15.82
N ALA A 236 2.99 8.18 16.73
CA ALA A 236 3.26 8.16 18.16
C ALA A 236 3.27 6.74 18.73
N GLN A 237 2.37 5.87 18.26
CA GLN A 237 2.33 4.46 18.64
C GLN A 237 3.60 3.72 18.19
N HIS A 238 4.05 3.93 16.94
CA HIS A 238 5.30 3.36 16.45
C HIS A 238 6.51 3.85 17.23
N ASN A 239 6.55 5.16 17.55
CA ASN A 239 7.63 5.73 18.36
C ASN A 239 7.68 5.14 19.77
N SER A 240 6.52 4.95 20.40
CA SER A 240 6.42 4.31 21.72
C SER A 240 6.87 2.84 21.68
N TYR A 241 6.50 2.10 20.63
CA TYR A 241 6.90 0.69 20.48
C TYR A 241 8.41 0.52 20.30
N THR A 242 9.09 1.47 19.68
CA THR A 242 10.52 1.44 19.37
C THR A 242 11.39 2.24 20.33
N GLU A 243 10.84 2.60 21.52
CA GLU A 243 11.57 3.35 22.55
C GLU A 243 12.19 4.67 22.02
N GLY A 244 11.54 5.29 21.03
CA GLY A 244 11.92 6.61 20.55
C GLY A 244 12.67 6.66 19.21
N LEU A 245 12.77 5.58 18.45
CA LEU A 245 13.46 5.60 17.15
C LEU A 245 12.80 6.53 16.11
N PHE A 246 11.51 6.83 16.25
CA PHE A 246 10.77 7.75 15.38
C PHE A 246 10.63 9.17 15.96
N THR A 247 11.39 9.51 17.01
CA THR A 247 11.29 10.83 17.66
C THR A 247 11.51 11.98 16.68
N ASP A 248 12.44 11.85 15.74
CA ASP A 248 12.70 12.85 14.70
C ASP A 248 11.48 13.08 13.81
N ALA A 249 10.82 11.99 13.39
CA ALA A 249 9.61 12.07 12.59
C ALA A 249 8.43 12.69 13.39
N VAL A 250 8.29 12.34 14.67
CA VAL A 250 7.28 12.95 15.58
C VAL A 250 7.52 14.44 15.72
N HIS A 251 8.78 14.85 15.91
CA HIS A 251 9.14 16.26 15.99
C HIS A 251 8.83 17.00 14.68
N GLU A 252 9.21 16.43 13.55
CA GLU A 252 8.91 17.03 12.24
C GLU A 252 7.40 17.08 11.99
N PHE A 253 6.64 16.06 12.41
CA PHE A 253 5.18 16.07 12.32
C PHE A 253 4.56 17.21 13.14
N THR A 254 4.98 17.38 14.39
CA THR A 254 4.50 18.45 15.26
C THR A 254 4.80 19.82 14.67
N LYS A 255 6.00 20.00 14.12
CA LYS A 255 6.44 21.24 13.47
C LYS A 255 5.63 21.59 12.22
N GLN A 256 5.33 20.62 11.36
CA GLN A 256 4.73 20.85 10.04
C GLN A 256 3.20 20.77 10.06
N LEU A 257 2.61 19.84 10.81
CA LEU A 257 1.19 19.51 10.78
C LEU A 257 0.52 19.62 12.16
N GLY A 258 1.28 19.80 13.24
CA GLY A 258 0.77 19.81 14.62
C GLY A 258 -0.29 20.89 14.87
N PHE A 259 -0.21 22.04 14.22
CA PHE A 259 -1.17 23.12 14.37
C PHE A 259 -2.60 22.71 13.96
N MET A 260 -2.75 21.75 13.05
CA MET A 260 -4.08 21.25 12.61
C MET A 260 -4.82 20.49 13.71
N ILE A 261 -4.11 19.94 14.67
CA ILE A 261 -4.65 19.13 15.77
C ILE A 261 -4.37 19.77 17.15
N GLY A 262 -3.99 21.06 17.15
CA GLY A 262 -3.78 21.82 18.37
C GLY A 262 -2.48 21.50 19.11
N LEU A 263 -1.53 20.80 18.48
CA LEU A 263 -0.19 20.62 19.00
C LEU A 263 0.65 21.85 18.60
N SER A 264 1.00 22.69 19.56
CA SER A 264 1.98 23.76 19.37
C SER A 264 3.38 23.22 19.66
N VAL A 265 4.34 23.57 18.81
CA VAL A 265 5.75 23.44 19.16
C VAL A 265 5.96 24.46 20.27
N GLU A 266 6.19 24.01 21.51
CA GLU A 266 6.76 24.92 22.52
C GLU A 266 8.09 25.40 21.95
N SER A 267 8.12 26.65 21.51
CA SER A 267 9.37 27.37 21.26
C SER A 267 10.09 27.34 22.59
N VAL A 268 11.15 26.57 22.70
CA VAL A 268 12.14 26.73 23.75
C VAL A 268 12.71 28.10 23.46
N ASP A 269 12.12 29.13 24.10
CA ASP A 269 12.74 30.43 24.20
C ASP A 269 14.15 30.23 24.78
N PRO A 270 15.20 30.73 24.14
CA PRO A 270 16.53 30.68 24.72
C PRO A 270 16.47 31.43 26.05
N PRO A 271 17.19 30.97 27.11
CA PRO A 271 17.18 31.62 28.38
C PRO A 271 17.58 33.09 28.15
N ARG A 272 16.67 34.00 28.47
CA ARG A 272 16.94 35.43 28.52
C ARG A 272 17.86 35.71 29.71
N ASP A 273 19.12 35.49 29.51
CA ASP A 273 20.15 36.26 30.28
C ASP A 273 20.20 37.64 29.69
N ALA A 274 19.25 38.48 30.09
CA ALA A 274 19.35 39.94 29.93
C ALA A 274 19.69 40.56 31.30
N PRO A 275 20.77 41.34 31.40
CA PRO A 275 21.12 42.00 32.64
C PRO A 275 20.04 43.01 33.00
N LEU A 276 19.69 43.03 34.31
CA LEU A 276 18.79 44.00 34.91
C LEU A 276 19.34 45.44 34.67
N CYS A 277 18.71 46.13 33.73
CA CYS A 277 18.79 47.59 33.71
C CYS A 277 17.67 48.13 34.59
N HIS A 278 18.08 48.90 35.60
CA HIS A 278 17.25 49.70 36.50
C HIS A 278 16.08 50.38 35.78
N LEU A 279 14.86 50.13 36.25
CA LEU A 279 13.71 50.98 36.02
C LEU A 279 13.38 51.71 37.32
N PRO A 280 13.13 53.03 37.26
CA PRO A 280 12.77 53.78 38.44
C PRO A 280 11.38 53.54 38.94
N SER A 281 11.18 53.48 40.25
CA SER A 281 9.93 53.45 40.97
C SER A 281 8.91 54.45 40.45
N LEU A 282 7.77 53.99 40.05
CA LEU A 282 6.52 54.74 40.00
C LEU A 282 5.51 54.10 40.93
N GLU A 283 5.66 54.38 42.23
CA GLU A 283 4.52 54.40 43.14
C GLU A 283 3.69 55.66 42.83
N SER A 284 2.48 55.49 42.56
CA SER A 284 1.29 56.35 42.67
C SER A 284 0.36 56.14 41.46
N ASP A 285 -0.68 55.40 41.64
CA ASP A 285 -2.06 55.59 41.18
C ASP A 285 -2.83 54.28 40.97
N MET A 286 -2.96 53.50 42.01
CA MET A 286 -3.89 52.36 42.03
C MET A 286 -4.95 52.55 43.13
N ALA A 287 -5.66 53.67 43.08
CA ALA A 287 -6.83 53.91 43.93
C ALA A 287 -7.99 54.47 43.13
N ARG A 288 -8.46 53.78 42.13
CA ARG A 288 -9.75 54.03 41.48
C ARG A 288 -10.10 52.95 40.47
N PHE A 289 -10.49 51.77 40.96
CA PHE A 289 -11.44 50.93 40.25
C PHE A 289 -11.75 49.71 41.14
N ALA A 290 -12.73 49.86 42.03
CA ALA A 290 -13.38 48.75 42.69
C ALA A 290 -14.48 48.21 41.75
N PRO A 291 -14.54 46.95 41.44
CA PRO A 291 -15.67 46.37 40.72
C PRO A 291 -16.85 46.20 41.68
N GLN A 292 -17.99 46.80 41.30
CA GLN A 292 -19.28 46.61 41.98
C GLN A 292 -19.78 45.21 41.68
N SER A 293 -20.08 44.45 42.71
CA SER A 293 -20.74 43.15 42.64
C SER A 293 -22.21 43.30 42.19
N PRO A 294 -22.71 42.49 41.26
CA PRO A 294 -24.14 42.46 41.00
C PRO A 294 -24.85 41.64 42.08
N VAL A 295 -25.85 42.31 42.68
CA VAL A 295 -26.83 41.71 43.62
C VAL A 295 -27.68 40.71 42.83
N VAL A 296 -27.61 39.43 43.16
CA VAL A 296 -28.54 38.39 42.69
C VAL A 296 -29.80 38.43 43.56
N GLY A 297 -30.87 38.90 42.98
CA GLY A 297 -32.21 38.78 43.56
C GLY A 297 -32.77 37.36 43.49
N TYR A 298 -33.03 36.76 44.62
CA TYR A 298 -33.81 35.56 44.75
C TYR A 298 -35.28 35.86 44.50
N ALA A 299 -35.88 35.25 43.46
CA ALA A 299 -37.33 35.23 43.29
C ALA A 299 -37.85 33.85 43.72
N ASP A 300 -38.52 33.83 44.84
CA ASP A 300 -39.30 32.73 45.37
C ASP A 300 -40.62 32.63 44.55
N VAL A 301 -40.89 31.48 43.94
CA VAL A 301 -42.21 31.19 43.36
C VAL A 301 -42.63 29.82 43.85
N ARG A 302 -43.42 29.85 44.93
CA ARG A 302 -44.39 28.78 45.27
C ARG A 302 -45.64 29.00 44.40
N ARG A 303 -46.02 28.05 43.59
CA ARG A 303 -47.31 27.40 43.53
C ARG A 303 -47.34 26.31 42.47
#